data_f83ba8a9f3b665ade66049833e771810
#
_entry.id   f83ba8a9f3b665ade66049833e771810
#
_cell.length_a   1.000
_cell.length_b   1.000
_cell.length_c   1.000
_cell.angle_alpha   90.00
_cell.angle_beta   90.00
_cell.angle_gamma   90.00
#
_symmetry.space_group_name_H-M   'P 1'
#
loop_
_entity.id
_entity.type
_entity.pdbx_description
1 polymer ?
#
loop_
_entity_poly.entity_id
_entity_poly.type
_entity_poly.pdbx_seq_one_letter_code
_entity_poly.pdbx_strand_id
1 'polypeptide(L)'
;MHNKHVWTKRSKNGVKREVRAIKNGGAWRFQSKWANEERWIYYDEPELEDLVEFRDVLFRKYQRRRASYEDVQWADEELIRRDGAK
;
A
#
# COMPACT_ATOMS: atom_id res chain seq x y z
N MET A 1 2.70 9.37 14.68
CA MET A 1 1.87 8.46 13.92
C MET A 1 2.24 8.55 12.44
N HIS A 2 2.39 7.43 11.78
CA HIS A 2 2.90 7.41 10.41
C HIS A 2 1.73 7.33 9.42
N ASN A 3 1.54 8.41 8.68
CA ASN A 3 0.48 8.51 7.69
C ASN A 3 0.97 8.25 6.27
N LYS A 4 2.21 7.78 6.14
CA LYS A 4 2.80 7.52 4.85
C LYS A 4 3.68 6.28 4.93
N HIS A 5 3.46 5.36 4.01
CA HIS A 5 4.27 4.15 3.90
C HIS A 5 4.73 4.00 2.45
N VAL A 6 6.00 3.71 2.27
CA VAL A 6 6.60 3.58 0.94
C VAL A 6 7.31 2.24 0.87
N TRP A 7 7.15 1.55 -0.24
CA TRP A 7 7.87 0.31 -0.49
C TRP A 7 8.18 0.18 -1.97
N THR A 8 9.09 -0.72 -2.29
CA THR A 8 9.48 -0.97 -3.68
C THR A 8 9.16 -2.40 -4.03
N LYS A 9 8.84 -2.59 -5.31
CA LYS A 9 8.54 -3.89 -5.89
C LYS A 9 9.31 -4.01 -7.19
N ARG A 10 9.94 -5.15 -7.42
CA ARG A 10 10.65 -5.41 -8.66
C ARG A 10 9.73 -6.14 -9.64
N SER A 11 9.57 -5.59 -10.83
CA SER A 11 8.77 -6.23 -11.87
C SER A 11 9.53 -7.40 -12.52
N LYS A 12 8.84 -8.15 -13.36
CA LYS A 12 9.41 -9.32 -14.04
C LYS A 12 10.61 -8.98 -14.90
N ASN A 13 10.66 -7.77 -15.45
CA ASN A 13 11.78 -7.32 -16.27
C ASN A 13 12.87 -6.60 -15.47
N GLY A 14 12.81 -6.69 -14.16
CA GLY A 14 13.85 -6.15 -13.28
C GLY A 14 13.74 -4.67 -12.97
N VAL A 15 12.78 -3.96 -13.55
CA VAL A 15 12.59 -2.54 -13.26
C VAL A 15 11.89 -2.39 -11.92
N LYS A 16 12.39 -1.49 -11.08
CA LYS A 16 11.77 -1.24 -9.78
C LYS A 16 10.54 -0.36 -9.93
N ARG A 17 9.52 -0.70 -9.17
CA ARG A 17 8.30 0.10 -9.06
C ARG A 17 8.20 0.57 -7.61
N GLU A 18 8.08 1.87 -7.41
CA GLU A 18 7.87 2.45 -6.10
C GLU A 18 6.38 2.61 -5.86
N VAL A 19 5.91 2.16 -4.69
CA VAL A 19 4.52 2.30 -4.30
C VAL A 19 4.47 3.02 -2.98
N ARG A 20 3.53 3.95 -2.84
CA ARG A 20 3.32 4.61 -1.56
C ARG A 20 1.84 4.71 -1.25
N ALA A 21 1.53 4.62 0.04
CA ALA A 21 0.20 4.81 0.57
C ALA A 21 0.23 5.99 1.52
N ILE A 22 -0.67 6.93 1.35
CA ILE A 22 -0.75 8.13 2.16
C ILE A 22 -2.15 8.22 2.74
N LYS A 23 -2.23 8.34 4.07
CA LYS A 23 -3.49 8.51 4.76
C LYS A 23 -3.85 9.99 4.80
N ASN A 24 -5.04 10.32 4.32
CA ASN A 24 -5.49 11.69 4.22
C ASN A 24 -6.97 11.72 4.55
N GLY A 25 -7.33 12.37 5.67
CA GLY A 25 -8.71 12.46 6.10
C GLY A 25 -9.35 11.11 6.39
N GLY A 26 -8.58 10.14 6.90
CA GLY A 26 -9.08 8.81 7.24
C GLY A 26 -9.13 7.83 6.08
N ALA A 27 -8.74 8.26 4.89
CA ALA A 27 -8.70 7.39 3.71
C ALA A 27 -7.27 7.21 3.23
N TRP A 28 -6.95 6.00 2.79
CA TRP A 28 -5.66 5.72 2.21
C TRP A 28 -5.70 5.96 0.71
N ARG A 29 -4.72 6.71 0.20
CA ARG A 29 -4.55 6.95 -1.22
C ARG A 29 -3.26 6.32 -1.69
N PHE A 30 -3.30 5.64 -2.82
CA PHE A 30 -2.17 4.90 -3.34
C PHE A 30 -1.62 5.58 -4.58
N GLN A 31 -0.30 5.58 -4.68
CA GLN A 31 0.43 6.15 -5.80
C GLN A 31 1.59 5.21 -6.13
N SER A 32 1.94 5.17 -7.40
CA SER A 32 3.12 4.40 -7.80
C SER A 32 3.83 5.10 -8.94
N LYS A 33 5.10 4.76 -9.09
CA LYS A 33 5.87 5.17 -10.26
C LYS A 33 6.95 4.14 -10.55
N TRP A 34 7.36 4.07 -11.78
CA TRP A 34 8.55 3.32 -12.15
C TRP A 34 9.77 4.11 -11.70
N ALA A 35 10.83 3.40 -11.28
CA ALA A 35 12.02 4.06 -10.74
C ALA A 35 12.70 4.96 -11.76
N ASN A 36 12.55 4.65 -13.06
CA ASN A 36 13.14 5.43 -14.14
C ASN A 36 12.22 6.55 -14.65
N GLU A 37 11.08 6.76 -13.99
CA GLU A 37 10.15 7.83 -14.35
C GLU A 37 10.01 8.80 -13.18
N GLU A 38 9.67 10.03 -13.49
CA GLU A 38 9.53 11.07 -12.46
C GLU A 38 8.09 11.26 -12.03
N ARG A 39 7.14 10.76 -12.82
CA ARG A 39 5.73 11.03 -12.61
C ARG A 39 5.07 9.94 -11.77
N TRP A 40 4.38 10.35 -10.70
CA TRP A 40 3.57 9.45 -9.89
C TRP A 40 2.21 9.25 -10.54
N ILE A 41 1.75 8.00 -10.54
CA ILE A 41 0.40 7.64 -10.98
C ILE A 41 -0.45 7.49 -9.74
N TYR A 42 -1.61 8.13 -9.73
CA TYR A 42 -2.52 8.15 -8.58
C TYR A 42 -3.67 7.19 -8.84
N TYR A 43 -4.02 6.40 -7.82
CA TYR A 43 -5.12 5.43 -7.92
C TYR A 43 -6.22 5.79 -6.93
N ASP A 44 -7.46 5.71 -7.38
CA ASP A 44 -8.61 5.77 -6.47
C ASP A 44 -8.68 4.51 -5.64
N GLU A 45 -8.39 3.36 -6.25
CA GLU A 45 -8.29 2.09 -5.55
C GLU A 45 -7.00 1.38 -5.97
N PRO A 46 -6.25 0.81 -5.01
CA PRO A 46 -5.02 0.08 -5.36
C PRO A 46 -5.34 -1.23 -6.04
N GLU A 47 -4.40 -1.73 -6.82
CA GLU A 47 -4.48 -3.08 -7.32
C GLU A 47 -4.43 -4.06 -6.15
N LEU A 48 -5.05 -5.22 -6.32
CA LEU A 48 -5.11 -6.21 -5.23
C LEU A 48 -3.71 -6.61 -4.76
N GLU A 49 -2.77 -6.79 -5.68
CA GLU A 49 -1.38 -7.09 -5.34
C GLU A 49 -0.76 -6.03 -4.44
N ASP A 50 -0.97 -4.76 -4.78
CA ASP A 50 -0.43 -3.65 -4.00
C ASP A 50 -1.06 -3.61 -2.61
N LEU A 51 -2.34 -3.93 -2.52
CA LEU A 51 -3.04 -3.96 -1.24
C LEU A 51 -2.52 -5.09 -0.35
N VAL A 52 -2.25 -6.26 -0.91
CA VAL A 52 -1.66 -7.38 -0.18
C VAL A 52 -0.28 -6.98 0.37
N GLU A 53 0.53 -6.35 -0.46
CA GLU A 53 1.84 -5.88 -0.04
C GLU A 53 1.74 -4.80 1.04
N PHE A 54 0.79 -3.90 0.90
CA PHE A 54 0.55 -2.86 1.89
C PHE A 54 0.20 -3.46 3.25
N ARG A 55 -0.65 -4.48 3.26
CA ARG A 55 -1.00 -5.19 4.49
C ARG A 55 0.24 -5.78 5.15
N ASP A 56 1.13 -6.38 4.37
CA ASP A 56 2.38 -6.95 4.90
C ASP A 56 3.30 -5.87 5.45
N VAL A 57 3.39 -4.73 4.77
CA VAL A 57 4.19 -3.60 5.23
C VAL A 57 3.64 -3.09 6.58
N LEU A 58 2.32 -2.92 6.66
CA LEU A 58 1.67 -2.45 7.88
C LEU A 58 1.88 -3.42 9.04
N PHE A 59 1.75 -4.72 8.78
CA PHE A 59 1.89 -5.73 9.82
C PHE A 59 3.31 -5.74 10.38
N ARG A 60 4.31 -5.67 9.51
CA ARG A 60 5.72 -5.62 9.96
C ARG A 60 5.99 -4.35 10.77
N LYS A 61 5.44 -3.21 10.35
CA LYS A 61 5.58 -1.95 11.08
C LYS A 61 4.81 -1.98 12.40
N TYR A 62 3.67 -2.62 12.42
CA TYR A 62 2.90 -2.81 13.64
C TYR A 62 3.70 -3.60 14.67
N GLN A 63 4.36 -4.67 14.26
CA GLN A 63 5.20 -5.46 15.13
C GLN A 63 6.35 -4.66 15.71
N ARG A 64 6.79 -3.62 15.01
CA ARG A 64 7.83 -2.70 15.47
C ARG A 64 7.26 -1.42 16.11
N ARG A 65 5.96 -1.39 16.35
CA ARG A 65 5.24 -0.26 16.93
C ARG A 65 5.32 1.01 16.06
N ARG A 66 5.42 0.84 14.74
CA ARG A 66 5.49 1.94 13.77
C ARG A 66 4.23 2.07 12.93
N ALA A 67 3.22 1.25 13.20
CA ALA A 67 1.91 1.36 12.60
C ALA A 67 0.90 0.91 13.63
N SER A 68 -0.33 1.39 13.50
CA SER A 68 -1.38 1.02 14.43
C SER A 68 -2.04 -0.30 14.01
N TYR A 69 -2.63 -0.98 14.97
CA TYR A 69 -3.42 -2.18 14.66
C TYR A 69 -4.62 -1.83 13.79
N GLU A 70 -5.18 -0.64 13.98
CA GLU A 70 -6.30 -0.18 13.17
C GLU A 70 -5.95 -0.09 11.70
N ASP A 71 -4.72 0.31 11.37
CA ASP A 71 -4.26 0.35 9.98
C ASP A 71 -4.17 -1.05 9.38
N VAL A 72 -3.63 -2.02 10.14
CA VAL A 72 -3.59 -3.42 9.70
C VAL A 72 -5.00 -3.95 9.50
N GLN A 73 -5.89 -3.65 10.42
CA GLN A 73 -7.28 -4.07 10.35
C GLN A 73 -7.99 -3.49 9.13
N TRP A 74 -7.72 -2.22 8.82
CA TRP A 74 -8.27 -1.59 7.63
C TRP A 74 -7.86 -2.36 6.36
N ALA A 75 -6.57 -2.71 6.26
CA ALA A 75 -6.05 -3.43 5.10
C ALA A 75 -6.69 -4.82 4.98
N ASP A 76 -6.83 -5.52 6.11
CA ASP A 76 -7.47 -6.83 6.13
C ASP A 76 -8.94 -6.75 5.68
N GLU A 77 -9.66 -5.76 6.17
CA GLU A 77 -11.06 -5.55 5.79
C GLU A 77 -11.21 -5.23 4.30
N GLU A 78 -10.31 -4.40 3.76
CA GLU A 78 -10.31 -4.09 2.34
C GLU A 78 -10.03 -5.33 1.48
N LEU A 79 -9.09 -6.16 1.91
CA LEU A 79 -8.79 -7.41 1.20
C LEU A 79 -9.99 -8.33 1.18
N ILE A 80 -10.67 -8.48 2.31
CA ILE A 80 -11.87 -9.29 2.41
C ILE A 80 -12.98 -8.74 1.51
N ARG A 81 -13.19 -7.43 1.54
CA ARG A 81 -14.21 -6.78 0.73
C ARG A 81 -13.98 -7.02 -0.76
N ARG A 82 -12.74 -6.88 -1.21
CA ARG A 82 -12.41 -7.03 -2.63
C ARG A 82 -12.45 -8.47 -3.07
N ASP A 83 -12.02 -9.38 -2.23
CA ASP A 83 -12.06 -10.81 -2.52
C ASP A 83 -13.48 -11.32 -2.51
N GLY A 84 -14.29 -10.86 -1.56
CA GLY A 84 -15.70 -11.24 -1.45
C GLY A 84 -16.60 -10.66 -2.53
N ALA A 85 -16.12 -9.67 -3.28
CA ALA A 85 -16.89 -9.01 -4.33
C ALA A 85 -16.88 -9.77 -5.66
N LYS A 86 -16.21 -10.88 -5.72
CA LYS A 86 -16.13 -11.71 -6.94
C LYS A 86 -17.45 -12.38 -7.27
#